data_37abca56123a9db2cb99b88eccddf626
#
_entry.id   37abca56123a9db2cb99b88eccddf626
#
_cell.length_a   1.000
_cell.length_b   1.000
_cell.length_c   1.000
_cell.angle_alpha   90.00
_cell.angle_beta   90.00
_cell.angle_gamma   90.00
#
_symmetry.space_group_name_H-M   'P 1'
#
loop_
_entity.id
_entity.type
_entity.pdbx_description
1 polymer ?
#
loop_
_entity_poly.entity_id
_entity_poly.type
_entity_poly.pdbx_seq_one_letter_code
_entity_poly.pdbx_strand_id
1 'polypeptide(L)'
;VMTPRPYNRMYQVVGTDGYASKYPVCELAFRPKQLATNEKISHENLTAHAAVAEKVRDELLQQYTPQFVKDLQEKAKKVGGHGGMDYIMDYRLVYCLQNGLPLDMDVYDLAEWCCLGELTRLSIENNSAPVAIPDFTRGAWKRINGFQYHFAP
;
A
#
# COMPACT_ATOMS: atom_id res chain seq x y z
N VAL A 1 -11.61 -20.72 -6.28
CA VAL A 1 -10.68 -20.61 -7.41
C VAL A 1 -10.93 -21.80 -8.33
N MET A 2 -11.35 -21.50 -9.55
CA MET A 2 -11.77 -22.52 -10.53
C MET A 2 -10.58 -23.18 -11.27
N THR A 3 -9.45 -22.49 -11.34
CA THR A 3 -8.25 -22.97 -12.05
C THR A 3 -7.04 -22.96 -11.13
N PRO A 4 -6.17 -23.97 -11.20
CA PRO A 4 -4.92 -23.99 -10.45
C PRO A 4 -4.04 -22.83 -10.89
N ARG A 5 -3.61 -22.00 -9.95
CA ARG A 5 -2.62 -20.94 -10.15
C ARG A 5 -1.91 -20.65 -8.85
N PRO A 6 -0.63 -20.20 -8.88
CA PRO A 6 0.03 -19.70 -7.71
C PRO A 6 -0.76 -18.56 -7.07
N TYR A 7 -0.80 -18.56 -5.75
CA TYR A 7 -1.38 -17.43 -5.02
C TYR A 7 -0.60 -16.16 -5.30
N ASN A 8 -1.29 -15.11 -5.67
CA ASN A 8 -0.67 -13.83 -5.98
C ASN A 8 -1.59 -12.68 -5.57
N ARG A 9 -1.05 -11.72 -4.87
CA ARG A 9 -1.65 -10.42 -4.56
C ARG A 9 -0.86 -9.35 -5.30
N MET A 10 -0.84 -9.41 -6.62
CA MET A 10 -0.09 -8.44 -7.41
C MET A 10 -0.37 -7.01 -6.90
N TYR A 11 0.67 -6.37 -6.40
CA TYR A 11 0.62 -5.00 -5.92
C TYR A 11 1.79 -4.24 -6.52
N GLN A 12 1.49 -3.32 -7.42
CA GLN A 12 2.48 -2.57 -8.16
C GLN A 12 2.14 -1.09 -8.14
N VAL A 13 3.16 -0.28 -7.92
CA VAL A 13 3.09 1.17 -8.06
C VAL A 13 4.08 1.59 -9.14
N VAL A 14 3.58 2.27 -10.15
CA VAL A 14 4.39 2.75 -11.27
C VAL A 14 4.32 4.27 -11.31
N GLY A 15 5.46 4.91 -11.13
CA GLY A 15 5.61 6.36 -11.22
C GLY A 15 6.51 6.75 -12.38
N THR A 16 6.67 8.05 -12.60
CA THR A 16 7.56 8.59 -13.64
C THR A 16 9.03 8.26 -13.42
N ASP A 17 9.44 8.12 -12.15
CA ASP A 17 10.85 7.99 -11.75
C ASP A 17 11.15 6.71 -10.98
N GLY A 18 10.12 5.91 -10.68
CA GLY A 18 10.30 4.67 -9.94
C GLY A 18 9.18 3.67 -10.12
N TYR A 19 9.49 2.44 -9.81
CA TYR A 19 8.59 1.30 -9.81
C TYR A 19 8.75 0.53 -8.51
N ALA A 20 7.67 0.07 -7.95
CA ALA A 20 7.67 -0.83 -6.81
C ALA A 20 6.67 -1.97 -7.02
N SER A 21 7.09 -3.19 -6.74
CA SER A 21 6.22 -4.38 -6.71
C SER A 21 6.41 -5.11 -5.39
N LYS A 22 5.32 -5.61 -4.81
CA LYS A 22 5.39 -6.41 -3.59
C LYS A 22 5.22 -7.90 -3.84
N TYR A 23 4.43 -8.28 -4.83
CA TYR A 23 4.13 -9.67 -5.16
C TYR A 23 4.19 -9.91 -6.67
N PRO A 24 4.64 -11.08 -7.13
CA PRO A 24 5.15 -12.22 -6.35
C PRO A 24 6.53 -11.98 -5.76
N VAL A 25 7.28 -11.02 -6.28
CA VAL A 25 8.63 -10.65 -5.82
C VAL A 25 8.61 -9.19 -5.36
N CYS A 26 9.30 -8.92 -4.26
CA CYS A 26 9.49 -7.54 -3.78
C CYS A 26 10.64 -6.90 -4.58
N GLU A 27 10.29 -5.97 -5.44
CA GLU A 27 11.23 -5.31 -6.36
C GLU A 27 11.04 -3.79 -6.33
N LEU A 28 12.15 -3.08 -6.43
CA LEU A 28 12.19 -1.64 -6.65
C LEU A 28 13.05 -1.36 -7.87
N ALA A 29 12.63 -0.42 -8.71
CA ALA A 29 13.45 0.10 -9.80
C ALA A 29 13.32 1.62 -9.86
N PHE A 30 14.39 2.31 -10.18
CA PHE A 30 14.42 3.76 -10.21
C PHE A 30 15.22 4.26 -11.40
N ARG A 31 14.88 5.46 -11.88
CA ARG A 31 15.77 6.17 -12.79
C ARG A 31 17.06 6.56 -12.07
N PRO A 32 18.23 6.46 -12.72
CA PRO A 32 19.52 6.72 -12.08
C PRO A 32 19.62 8.05 -11.34
N LYS A 33 19.00 9.10 -11.89
CA LYS A 33 19.02 10.46 -11.31
C LYS A 33 18.31 10.56 -9.96
N GLN A 34 17.34 9.68 -9.68
CA GLN A 34 16.53 9.77 -8.45
C GLN A 34 17.24 9.20 -7.22
N LEU A 35 18.19 8.32 -7.43
CA LEU A 35 19.02 7.78 -6.36
C LEU A 35 20.34 8.54 -6.16
N ALA A 36 20.66 9.45 -7.08
CA ALA A 36 21.89 10.26 -7.03
C ALA A 36 22.00 11.14 -5.79
N THR A 37 20.89 11.43 -5.11
CA THR A 37 20.86 12.24 -3.88
C THR A 37 21.13 11.43 -2.61
N ASN A 38 21.17 10.11 -2.70
CA ASN A 38 21.41 9.23 -1.55
C ASN A 38 22.84 8.67 -1.64
N GLU A 39 23.79 9.29 -0.91
CA GLU A 39 25.20 8.93 -0.89
C GLU A 39 25.49 7.49 -0.44
N LYS A 40 24.53 6.83 0.19
CA LYS A 40 24.66 5.44 0.66
C LYS A 40 24.35 4.40 -0.41
N ILE A 41 23.82 4.80 -1.57
CA ILE A 41 23.40 3.90 -2.63
C ILE A 41 24.47 3.90 -3.72
N SER A 42 25.07 2.71 -3.98
CA SER A 42 26.01 2.54 -5.09
C SER A 42 25.29 2.74 -6.43
N HIS A 43 25.87 3.58 -7.29
CA HIS A 43 25.30 3.92 -8.60
C HIS A 43 25.63 2.90 -9.70
N GLU A 44 26.39 1.87 -9.40
CA GLU A 44 27.02 1.02 -10.43
C GLU A 44 26.06 0.21 -11.30
N ASN A 45 24.79 0.03 -10.88
CA ASN A 45 23.81 -0.80 -11.60
C ASN A 45 22.41 -0.22 -11.68
N LEU A 46 22.24 1.09 -11.56
CA LEU A 46 20.92 1.71 -11.64
C LEU A 46 20.49 1.88 -13.10
N THR A 47 19.56 1.06 -13.53
CA THR A 47 18.89 1.23 -14.81
C THR A 47 17.39 1.25 -14.59
N ALA A 48 16.65 1.99 -15.44
CA ALA A 48 15.18 2.00 -15.39
C ALA A 48 14.56 0.64 -15.78
N HIS A 49 15.38 -0.32 -16.19
CA HIS A 49 14.94 -1.62 -16.72
C HIS A 49 15.32 -2.80 -15.81
N ALA A 50 16.00 -2.55 -14.72
CA ALA A 50 16.39 -3.60 -13.78
C ALA A 50 16.00 -3.21 -12.34
N ALA A 51 15.61 -4.21 -11.56
CA ALA A 51 15.41 -4.03 -10.13
C ALA A 51 16.75 -3.70 -9.45
N VAL A 52 16.69 -2.88 -8.41
CA VAL A 52 17.85 -2.61 -7.56
C VAL A 52 18.29 -3.89 -6.82
N ALA A 53 19.57 -3.98 -6.48
CA ALA A 53 20.07 -5.11 -5.71
C ALA A 53 19.33 -5.27 -4.38
N GLU A 54 19.17 -6.51 -3.91
CA GLU A 54 18.44 -6.81 -2.68
C GLU A 54 18.91 -5.99 -1.47
N LYS A 55 20.20 -5.83 -1.32
CA LYS A 55 20.76 -5.02 -0.24
C LYS A 55 20.25 -3.57 -0.27
N VAL A 56 20.23 -2.95 -1.45
CA VAL A 56 19.74 -1.59 -1.62
C VAL A 56 18.25 -1.51 -1.35
N ARG A 57 17.48 -2.48 -1.85
CA ARG A 57 16.04 -2.60 -1.55
C ARG A 57 15.78 -2.66 -0.05
N ASP A 58 16.51 -3.53 0.66
CA ASP A 58 16.31 -3.75 2.09
C ASP A 58 16.70 -2.50 2.93
N GLU A 59 17.78 -1.81 2.55
CA GLU A 59 18.17 -0.54 3.16
C GLU A 59 17.08 0.53 2.96
N LEU A 60 16.52 0.65 1.75
CA LEU A 60 15.42 1.58 1.47
C LEU A 60 14.16 1.21 2.26
N LEU A 61 13.77 -0.04 2.28
CA LEU A 61 12.61 -0.49 3.07
C LEU A 61 12.83 -0.19 4.55
N GLN A 62 14.01 -0.43 5.09
CA GLN A 62 14.32 -0.10 6.48
C GLN A 62 14.28 1.40 6.74
N GLN A 63 14.78 2.22 5.83
CA GLN A 63 14.78 3.66 5.95
C GLN A 63 13.36 4.25 5.95
N TYR A 64 12.49 3.75 5.07
CA TYR A 64 11.15 4.30 4.87
C TYR A 64 10.05 3.58 5.65
N THR A 65 10.32 2.47 6.32
CA THR A 65 9.36 1.83 7.22
C THR A 65 9.12 2.73 8.42
N PRO A 66 7.86 3.12 8.71
CA PRO A 66 7.54 3.95 9.87
C PRO A 66 8.03 3.35 11.18
N GLN A 67 8.50 4.19 12.11
CA GLN A 67 9.08 3.72 13.37
C GLN A 67 8.08 2.88 14.16
N PHE A 68 6.81 3.31 14.26
CA PHE A 68 5.79 2.54 14.97
C PHE A 68 5.60 1.12 14.42
N VAL A 69 5.76 0.93 13.09
CA VAL A 69 5.70 -0.42 12.48
C VAL A 69 6.88 -1.27 12.93
N LYS A 70 8.08 -0.67 12.98
CA LYS A 70 9.28 -1.36 13.49
C LYS A 70 9.11 -1.79 14.94
N ASP A 71 8.60 -0.90 15.78
CA ASP A 71 8.43 -1.15 17.22
C ASP A 71 7.37 -2.23 17.50
N LEU A 72 6.33 -2.28 16.67
CA LEU A 72 5.28 -3.27 16.79
C LEU A 72 5.62 -4.60 16.12
N GLN A 73 6.57 -4.63 15.19
CA GLN A 73 6.81 -5.79 14.32
C GLN A 73 7.16 -7.06 15.10
N GLU A 74 7.95 -6.95 16.16
CA GLU A 74 8.32 -8.09 16.99
C GLU A 74 7.12 -8.64 17.79
N LYS A 75 6.27 -7.76 18.30
CA LYS A 75 5.04 -8.16 18.98
C LYS A 75 4.04 -8.77 18.01
N ALA A 76 3.87 -8.13 16.86
CA ALA A 76 2.98 -8.57 15.79
C ALA A 76 3.34 -9.97 15.28
N LYS A 77 4.63 -10.26 15.07
CA LYS A 77 5.08 -11.59 14.67
C LYS A 77 4.77 -12.68 15.71
N LYS A 78 4.84 -12.34 17.01
CA LYS A 78 4.54 -13.28 18.10
C LYS A 78 3.06 -13.59 18.22
N VAL A 79 2.21 -12.59 18.00
CA VAL A 79 0.74 -12.76 18.06
C VAL A 79 0.25 -13.55 16.84
N GLY A 80 0.88 -13.39 15.68
CA GLY A 80 0.48 -14.03 14.45
C GLY A 80 -0.54 -13.20 13.64
N GLY A 81 -1.38 -13.87 12.82
CA GLY A 81 -2.32 -13.21 11.91
C GLY A 81 -1.61 -12.59 10.72
N HIS A 82 -1.55 -13.32 9.60
CA HIS A 82 -0.95 -12.87 8.33
C HIS A 82 0.46 -12.25 8.49
N GLY A 83 1.31 -12.88 9.30
CA GLY A 83 2.65 -12.38 9.59
C GLY A 83 2.70 -11.16 10.51
N GLY A 84 1.64 -10.91 11.29
CA GLY A 84 1.50 -9.80 12.22
C GLY A 84 0.72 -8.61 11.67
N MET A 85 0.26 -8.67 10.43
CA MET A 85 -0.48 -7.58 9.79
C MET A 85 -1.79 -7.27 10.54
N ASP A 86 -2.53 -8.31 10.93
CA ASP A 86 -3.80 -8.17 11.65
C ASP A 86 -3.59 -7.45 12.99
N TYR A 87 -2.54 -7.82 13.74
CA TYR A 87 -2.19 -7.15 14.99
C TYR A 87 -1.91 -5.66 14.81
N ILE A 88 -1.15 -5.28 13.78
CA ILE A 88 -0.83 -3.87 13.52
C ILE A 88 -2.09 -3.09 13.14
N MET A 89 -2.98 -3.69 12.36
CA MET A 89 -4.26 -3.07 11.98
C MET A 89 -5.14 -2.81 13.21
N ASP A 90 -5.33 -3.82 14.06
CA ASP A 90 -6.12 -3.69 15.28
C ASP A 90 -5.50 -2.68 16.27
N TYR A 91 -4.17 -2.70 16.42
CA TYR A 91 -3.45 -1.73 17.21
C TYR A 91 -3.73 -0.30 16.74
N ARG A 92 -3.67 -0.04 15.45
CA ARG A 92 -3.95 1.27 14.86
C ARG A 92 -5.38 1.72 15.14
N LEU A 93 -6.36 0.82 14.96
CA LEU A 93 -7.76 1.10 15.25
C LEU A 93 -7.94 1.53 16.71
N VAL A 94 -7.46 0.70 17.66
CA VAL A 94 -7.58 0.97 19.08
C VAL A 94 -6.86 2.28 19.46
N TYR A 95 -5.66 2.50 18.94
CA TYR A 95 -4.90 3.72 19.18
C TYR A 95 -5.66 4.97 18.72
N CYS A 96 -6.20 4.97 17.51
CA CYS A 96 -6.96 6.10 16.99
C CYS A 96 -8.21 6.38 17.84
N LEU A 97 -8.95 5.34 18.20
CA LEU A 97 -10.15 5.48 19.05
C LEU A 97 -9.83 6.02 20.44
N GLN A 98 -8.78 5.53 21.09
CA GLN A 98 -8.37 5.98 22.42
C GLN A 98 -7.87 7.42 22.44
N ASN A 99 -7.31 7.90 21.36
CA ASN A 99 -6.75 9.26 21.26
C ASN A 99 -7.64 10.25 20.51
N GLY A 100 -8.85 9.85 20.11
CA GLY A 100 -9.76 10.72 19.36
C GLY A 100 -9.21 11.14 17.99
N LEU A 101 -8.39 10.29 17.38
CA LEU A 101 -7.78 10.53 16.08
C LEU A 101 -8.68 9.98 14.96
N PRO A 102 -8.59 10.54 13.74
CA PRO A 102 -9.22 9.95 12.57
C PRO A 102 -8.74 8.51 12.35
N LEU A 103 -9.65 7.64 11.94
CA LEU A 103 -9.30 6.27 11.58
C LEU A 103 -8.51 6.23 10.29
N ASP A 104 -7.63 5.24 10.13
CA ASP A 104 -6.87 5.00 8.89
C ASP A 104 -7.79 4.61 7.72
N MET A 105 -8.95 4.08 8.02
CA MET A 105 -10.02 3.72 7.08
C MET A 105 -11.37 4.05 7.71
N ASP A 106 -12.29 4.56 6.93
CA ASP A 106 -13.63 4.90 7.41
C ASP A 106 -14.76 4.17 6.65
N VAL A 107 -16.00 4.52 6.96
CA VAL A 107 -17.17 3.90 6.33
C VAL A 107 -17.27 4.21 4.82
N TYR A 108 -16.70 5.30 4.37
CA TYR A 108 -16.72 5.69 2.96
C TYR A 108 -15.72 4.85 2.14
N ASP A 109 -14.53 4.57 2.71
CA ASP A 109 -13.58 3.62 2.13
C ASP A 109 -14.22 2.24 1.96
N LEU A 110 -14.92 1.77 3.00
CA LEU A 110 -15.62 0.49 2.96
C LEU A 110 -16.72 0.48 1.87
N ALA A 111 -17.52 1.53 1.78
CA ALA A 111 -18.58 1.64 0.78
C ALA A 111 -18.00 1.62 -0.64
N GLU A 112 -16.89 2.32 -0.87
CA GLU A 112 -16.20 2.36 -2.15
C GLU A 112 -15.66 0.98 -2.55
N TRP A 113 -15.04 0.27 -1.63
CA TRP A 113 -14.53 -1.08 -1.91
C TRP A 113 -15.66 -2.09 -2.16
N CYS A 114 -16.74 -2.02 -1.38
CA CYS A 114 -17.85 -2.95 -1.50
C CYS A 114 -18.68 -2.72 -2.77
N CYS A 115 -18.73 -1.52 -3.33
CA CYS A 115 -19.51 -1.25 -4.53
C CYS A 115 -18.93 -1.89 -5.80
N LEU A 116 -17.63 -2.25 -5.82
CA LEU A 116 -16.95 -2.78 -6.99
C LEU A 116 -17.61 -4.06 -7.53
N GLY A 117 -18.10 -4.93 -6.66
CA GLY A 117 -18.78 -6.17 -7.06
C GLY A 117 -20.01 -5.88 -7.92
N GLU A 118 -20.87 -5.00 -7.45
CA GLU A 118 -22.10 -4.61 -8.15
C GLU A 118 -21.81 -3.80 -9.42
N LEU A 119 -20.89 -2.86 -9.36
CA LEU A 119 -20.50 -2.08 -10.53
C LEU A 119 -19.88 -2.95 -11.62
N THR A 120 -19.10 -3.96 -11.24
CA THR A 120 -18.55 -4.95 -12.18
C THR A 120 -19.66 -5.75 -12.86
N ARG A 121 -20.66 -6.21 -12.10
CA ARG A 121 -21.84 -6.90 -12.63
C ARG A 121 -22.57 -6.04 -13.66
N LEU A 122 -22.85 -4.78 -13.30
CA LEU A 122 -23.51 -3.83 -14.20
C LEU A 122 -22.70 -3.57 -15.48
N SER A 123 -21.38 -3.45 -15.37
CA SER A 123 -20.51 -3.29 -16.53
C SER A 123 -20.61 -4.48 -17.48
N ILE A 124 -20.52 -5.70 -16.96
CA ILE A 124 -20.60 -6.94 -17.74
C ILE A 124 -21.95 -7.03 -18.45
N GLU A 125 -23.05 -6.78 -17.77
CA GLU A 125 -24.41 -6.82 -18.33
C GLU A 125 -24.61 -5.76 -19.44
N ASN A 126 -23.84 -4.69 -19.41
CA ASN A 126 -23.84 -3.62 -20.43
C ASN A 126 -22.67 -3.74 -21.42
N ASN A 127 -22.30 -4.96 -21.80
CA ASN A 127 -21.23 -5.22 -22.78
C ASN A 127 -19.86 -4.63 -22.36
N SER A 128 -19.52 -4.69 -21.10
CA SER A 128 -18.29 -4.13 -20.51
C SER A 128 -18.17 -2.60 -20.68
N ALA A 129 -19.29 -1.91 -20.74
CA ALA A 129 -19.29 -0.45 -20.79
C ALA A 129 -18.75 0.14 -19.47
N PRO A 130 -18.11 1.32 -19.52
CA PRO A 130 -17.69 2.04 -18.32
C PRO A 130 -18.87 2.35 -17.42
N VAL A 131 -18.73 2.11 -16.11
CA VAL A 131 -19.72 2.44 -15.08
C VAL A 131 -19.10 3.44 -14.12
N ALA A 132 -19.82 4.53 -13.81
CA ALA A 132 -19.35 5.52 -12.86
C ALA A 132 -19.36 4.97 -11.43
N ILE A 133 -18.30 5.21 -10.69
CA ILE A 133 -18.23 4.91 -9.26
C ILE A 133 -19.00 6.03 -8.52
N PRO A 134 -19.98 5.70 -7.66
CA PRO A 134 -20.71 6.70 -6.88
C PRO A 134 -19.78 7.42 -5.89
N ASP A 135 -19.94 8.72 -5.75
CA ASP A 135 -19.28 9.48 -4.69
C ASP A 135 -20.08 9.36 -3.38
N PHE A 136 -19.73 8.42 -2.53
CA PHE A 136 -20.37 8.19 -1.24
C PHE A 136 -20.17 9.36 -0.26
N THR A 137 -19.12 10.15 -0.45
CA THR A 137 -18.78 11.29 0.42
C THR A 137 -19.58 12.56 0.07
N ARG A 138 -20.32 12.53 -1.04
CA ARG A 138 -21.04 13.72 -1.58
C ARG A 138 -20.12 14.94 -1.75
N GLY A 139 -18.92 14.70 -2.26
CA GLY A 139 -17.90 15.73 -2.51
C GLY A 139 -17.05 16.08 -1.30
N ALA A 140 -17.26 15.48 -0.13
CA ALA A 140 -16.43 15.76 1.05
C ALA A 140 -14.96 15.39 0.86
N TRP A 141 -14.65 14.37 0.05
CA TRP A 141 -13.28 13.97 -0.27
C TRP A 141 -12.41 15.09 -0.84
N LYS A 142 -13.02 16.06 -1.54
CA LYS A 142 -12.32 17.24 -2.09
C LYS A 142 -11.77 18.18 -1.04
N ARG A 143 -12.26 18.08 0.21
CA ARG A 143 -11.84 18.90 1.34
C ARG A 143 -10.78 18.23 2.21
N ILE A 144 -10.47 16.99 1.93
CA ILE A 144 -9.44 16.23 2.65
C ILE A 144 -8.09 16.56 2.01
N ASN A 145 -7.23 17.24 2.75
CA ASN A 145 -5.86 17.58 2.33
C ASN A 145 -4.94 16.36 2.49
N GLY A 146 -5.07 15.40 1.59
CA GLY A 146 -4.21 14.23 1.57
C GLY A 146 -4.44 13.26 2.72
N PHE A 147 -3.70 12.16 2.70
CA PHE A 147 -3.77 11.10 3.70
C PHE A 147 -2.90 11.49 4.89
N GLN A 148 -3.50 11.75 6.03
CA GLN A 148 -2.77 12.05 7.26
C GLN A 148 -2.66 10.79 8.11
N TYR A 149 -1.47 10.17 8.11
CA TYR A 149 -1.14 9.19 9.12
C TYR A 149 -0.84 9.88 10.44
N HIS A 150 -1.68 9.67 11.42
CA HIS A 150 -1.37 10.05 12.80
C HIS A 150 -0.52 8.93 13.41
N PHE A 151 0.77 9.18 13.48
CA PHE A 151 1.69 8.24 14.13
C PHE A 151 1.49 8.26 15.64
N ALA A 152 1.55 7.08 16.26
CA ALA A 152 1.83 6.98 17.67
C ALA A 152 3.22 7.61 17.91
N PRO A 153 3.40 8.43 18.96
CA PRO A 153 4.69 8.99 19.33
C PRO A 153 5.71 7.90 19.65
#